data_0f31d860a7f602201a6e41f753c7f73b
#
_entry.id   0f31d860a7f602201a6e41f753c7f73b
#
_cell.length_a   1.000
_cell.length_b   1.000
_cell.length_c   1.000
_cell.angle_alpha   90.00
_cell.angle_beta   90.00
_cell.angle_gamma   90.00
#
_symmetry.space_group_name_H-M   'P 1'
#
loop_
_entity.id
_entity.type
_entity.pdbx_description
1 polymer ?
#
loop_
_entity_poly.entity_id
_entity_poly.type
_entity_poly.pdbx_seq_one_letter_code
_entity_poly.pdbx_strand_id
1 'polypeptide(L)'
;MARFVLVAGAWHGAWCWEFVVPLLEASGHRAQPAELPGMGSDQTPLARLNFAAWARAVADVIDSDPEPVILVGHSRGGVVISQTAELVPDRIRLSVYLTAILMQNGESGLDSANLVPPDALRERNYELTDDGLAFKVIPDNALSYGRSPPELVERALAHMTPEPNFGLVTPLALTAGRYGRVRRAYVECLADETVTLPLQRAMQTREPCEIVRAIETDHCPTYSAPAAVAAVLDELAGLA
;
A
#
# COMPACT_ATOMS: atom_id res chain seq x y z
N MET A 1 -6.82 -20.17 -8.94
CA MET A 1 -5.62 -19.46 -9.43
C MET A 1 -6.02 -18.01 -9.70
N ALA A 2 -5.24 -17.05 -9.21
CA ALA A 2 -5.45 -15.62 -9.44
C ALA A 2 -4.11 -14.94 -9.74
N ARG A 3 -4.16 -13.75 -10.36
CA ARG A 3 -3.01 -12.88 -10.59
C ARG A 3 -3.07 -11.71 -9.63
N PHE A 4 -2.01 -11.53 -8.83
CA PHE A 4 -1.85 -10.41 -7.91
C PHE A 4 -0.87 -9.39 -8.47
N VAL A 5 -1.18 -8.10 -8.31
CA VAL A 5 -0.23 -7.00 -8.44
C VAL A 5 -0.13 -6.32 -7.08
N LEU A 6 1.10 -6.19 -6.57
CA LEU A 6 1.38 -5.81 -5.19
C LEU A 6 2.12 -4.47 -5.16
N VAL A 7 1.56 -3.47 -4.46
CA VAL A 7 2.09 -2.11 -4.37
C VAL A 7 2.56 -1.82 -2.95
N ALA A 8 3.81 -1.42 -2.82
CA ALA A 8 4.46 -1.15 -1.54
C ALA A 8 3.97 0.14 -0.86
N GLY A 9 4.22 0.23 0.45
CA GLY A 9 4.04 1.43 1.27
C GLY A 9 5.13 2.48 1.07
N ALA A 10 5.08 3.55 1.87
CA ALA A 10 6.10 4.59 1.87
C ALA A 10 7.48 4.02 2.22
N TRP A 11 8.53 4.60 1.64
CA TRP A 11 9.96 4.20 1.76
C TRP A 11 10.31 2.81 1.23
N HIS A 12 9.32 1.99 0.84
CA HIS A 12 9.51 0.62 0.40
C HIS A 12 9.48 0.51 -1.13
N GLY A 13 10.24 -0.45 -1.64
CA GLY A 13 10.15 -0.94 -3.02
C GLY A 13 9.50 -2.32 -3.10
N ALA A 14 9.51 -2.90 -4.29
CA ALA A 14 8.97 -4.24 -4.57
C ALA A 14 9.56 -5.34 -3.64
N TRP A 15 10.77 -5.14 -3.13
CA TRP A 15 11.44 -6.05 -2.22
C TRP A 15 10.65 -6.37 -0.94
N CYS A 16 9.78 -5.47 -0.47
CA CYS A 16 9.03 -5.70 0.78
C CYS A 16 8.03 -6.87 0.70
N TRP A 17 7.77 -7.40 -0.48
CA TRP A 17 6.91 -8.54 -0.72
C TRP A 17 7.65 -9.88 -0.81
N GLU A 18 8.97 -9.91 -0.60
CA GLU A 18 9.85 -11.07 -0.80
C GLU A 18 9.44 -12.34 -0.03
N PHE A 19 8.80 -12.19 1.13
CA PHE A 19 8.30 -13.33 1.92
C PHE A 19 6.86 -13.72 1.59
N VAL A 20 6.08 -12.82 0.99
CA VAL A 20 4.67 -13.08 0.64
C VAL A 20 4.54 -13.73 -0.75
N VAL A 21 5.33 -13.26 -1.72
CA VAL A 21 5.28 -13.77 -3.11
C VAL A 21 5.45 -15.28 -3.18
N PRO A 22 6.49 -15.90 -2.57
CA PRO A 22 6.66 -17.35 -2.65
C PRO A 22 5.50 -18.15 -2.04
N LEU A 23 4.83 -17.59 -1.01
CA LEU A 23 3.69 -18.22 -0.36
C LEU A 23 2.43 -18.19 -1.25
N LEU A 24 2.20 -17.07 -1.94
CA LEU A 24 1.11 -16.97 -2.93
C LEU A 24 1.35 -17.90 -4.11
N GLU A 25 2.59 -18.00 -4.60
CA GLU A 25 2.97 -18.91 -5.68
C GLU A 25 2.81 -20.38 -5.27
N ALA A 26 3.19 -20.73 -4.03
CA ALA A 26 2.97 -22.06 -3.48
C ALA A 26 1.48 -22.42 -3.37
N SER A 27 0.60 -21.44 -3.23
CA SER A 27 -0.87 -21.59 -3.26
C SER A 27 -1.44 -21.61 -4.70
N GLY A 28 -0.58 -21.60 -5.72
CA GLY A 28 -0.97 -21.70 -7.13
C GLY A 28 -1.42 -20.37 -7.76
N HIS A 29 -1.07 -19.24 -7.15
CA HIS A 29 -1.30 -17.92 -7.73
C HIS A 29 -0.08 -17.40 -8.49
N ARG A 30 -0.26 -16.31 -9.24
CA ARG A 30 0.83 -15.49 -9.78
C ARG A 30 0.88 -14.18 -8.99
N ALA A 31 2.02 -13.79 -8.46
CA ALA A 31 2.17 -12.57 -7.68
C ALA A 31 3.33 -11.72 -8.23
N GLN A 32 3.01 -10.49 -8.60
CA GLN A 32 3.95 -9.54 -9.20
C GLN A 32 4.01 -8.26 -8.38
N PRO A 33 5.06 -8.03 -7.59
CA PRO A 33 5.33 -6.72 -7.01
C PRO A 33 5.59 -5.70 -8.12
N ALA A 34 4.91 -4.55 -8.02
CA ALA A 34 5.14 -3.42 -8.91
C ALA A 34 6.18 -2.48 -8.29
N GLU A 35 7.32 -2.31 -8.95
CA GLU A 35 8.29 -1.29 -8.57
C GLU A 35 7.78 0.08 -9.04
N LEU A 36 7.68 1.02 -8.13
CA LEU A 36 7.28 2.38 -8.48
C LEU A 36 8.49 3.19 -8.95
N PRO A 37 8.36 3.99 -10.02
CA PRO A 37 9.46 4.84 -10.45
C PRO A 37 10.02 5.72 -9.33
N GLY A 38 11.33 5.71 -9.15
CA GLY A 38 12.05 6.43 -8.10
C GLY A 38 12.05 5.73 -6.72
N MET A 39 11.49 4.51 -6.61
CA MET A 39 11.45 3.75 -5.35
C MET A 39 12.24 2.44 -5.48
N GLY A 40 12.68 1.92 -4.33
CA GLY A 40 13.39 0.64 -4.28
C GLY A 40 14.62 0.59 -5.19
N SER A 41 14.58 -0.26 -6.21
CA SER A 41 15.68 -0.41 -7.18
C SER A 41 15.62 0.57 -8.37
N ASP A 42 14.48 1.23 -8.58
CA ASP A 42 14.33 2.20 -9.67
C ASP A 42 15.03 3.52 -9.33
N GLN A 43 15.92 3.97 -10.23
CA GLN A 43 16.75 5.17 -10.06
C GLN A 43 16.22 6.38 -10.85
N THR A 44 14.96 6.37 -11.25
CA THR A 44 14.36 7.51 -11.96
C THR A 44 14.39 8.77 -11.08
N PRO A 45 14.97 9.89 -11.57
CA PRO A 45 15.07 11.10 -10.76
C PRO A 45 13.70 11.64 -10.33
N LEU A 46 13.51 11.89 -9.03
CA LEU A 46 12.23 12.33 -8.44
C LEU A 46 11.69 13.61 -9.06
N ALA A 47 12.56 14.54 -9.47
CA ALA A 47 12.19 15.79 -10.14
C ALA A 47 11.47 15.58 -11.49
N ARG A 48 11.51 14.37 -12.05
CA ARG A 48 10.80 14.01 -13.31
C ARG A 48 9.50 13.24 -13.06
N LEU A 49 9.17 12.98 -11.82
CA LEU A 49 8.06 12.15 -11.43
C LEU A 49 6.91 12.96 -10.81
N ASN A 50 5.75 12.37 -10.84
CA ASN A 50 4.55 12.83 -10.15
C ASN A 50 3.68 11.62 -9.79
N PHE A 51 2.64 11.85 -9.02
CA PHE A 51 1.75 10.80 -8.57
C PHE A 51 1.06 10.04 -9.72
N ALA A 52 0.70 10.73 -10.80
CA ALA A 52 0.09 10.11 -11.98
C ALA A 52 1.05 9.13 -12.69
N ALA A 53 2.36 9.37 -12.65
CA ALA A 53 3.35 8.45 -13.19
C ALA A 53 3.36 7.12 -12.41
N TRP A 54 3.18 7.15 -11.11
CA TRP A 54 3.06 5.94 -10.28
C TRP A 54 1.82 5.12 -10.62
N ALA A 55 0.66 5.77 -10.67
CA ALA A 55 -0.57 5.08 -11.04
C ALA A 55 -0.49 4.48 -12.45
N ARG A 56 0.16 5.18 -13.40
CA ARG A 56 0.40 4.68 -14.75
C ARG A 56 1.35 3.48 -14.75
N ALA A 57 2.45 3.52 -14.01
CA ALA A 57 3.40 2.41 -13.93
C ALA A 57 2.72 1.13 -13.41
N VAL A 58 1.86 1.23 -12.40
CA VAL A 58 1.08 0.09 -11.91
C VAL A 58 0.06 -0.38 -12.96
N ALA A 59 -0.61 0.55 -13.66
CA ALA A 59 -1.52 0.21 -14.74
C ALA A 59 -0.81 -0.53 -15.89
N ASP A 60 0.40 -0.11 -16.26
CA ASP A 60 1.22 -0.76 -17.29
C ASP A 60 1.61 -2.20 -16.90
N VAL A 61 1.92 -2.43 -15.61
CA VAL A 61 2.12 -3.80 -15.06
C VAL A 61 0.84 -4.63 -15.19
N ILE A 62 -0.32 -4.05 -14.90
CA ILE A 62 -1.61 -4.75 -15.04
C ILE A 62 -1.87 -5.09 -16.51
N ASP A 63 -1.66 -4.14 -17.41
CA ASP A 63 -1.95 -4.28 -18.85
C ASP A 63 -0.95 -5.17 -19.60
N SER A 64 0.19 -5.50 -18.99
CA SER A 64 1.18 -6.41 -19.59
C SER A 64 0.68 -7.85 -19.79
N ASP A 65 -0.42 -8.24 -19.14
CA ASP A 65 -1.05 -9.56 -19.25
C ASP A 65 -2.58 -9.38 -19.28
N PRO A 66 -3.33 -10.04 -20.19
CA PRO A 66 -4.79 -9.85 -20.34
C PRO A 66 -5.62 -10.31 -19.15
N GLU A 67 -5.08 -11.13 -18.23
CA GLU A 67 -5.84 -11.62 -17.07
C GLU A 67 -6.09 -10.48 -16.07
N PRO A 68 -7.36 -10.25 -15.64
CA PRO A 68 -7.67 -9.27 -14.60
C PRO A 68 -7.01 -9.64 -13.25
N VAL A 69 -6.64 -8.63 -12.48
CA VAL A 69 -5.84 -8.79 -11.26
C VAL A 69 -6.63 -8.58 -9.97
N ILE A 70 -6.09 -9.11 -8.89
CA ILE A 70 -6.30 -8.60 -7.54
C ILE A 70 -5.17 -7.60 -7.27
N LEU A 71 -5.55 -6.34 -7.08
CA LEU A 71 -4.61 -5.25 -6.87
C LEU A 71 -4.49 -4.97 -5.37
N VAL A 72 -3.30 -5.19 -4.81
CA VAL A 72 -3.04 -5.05 -3.36
C VAL A 72 -2.17 -3.83 -3.11
N GLY A 73 -2.60 -2.94 -2.23
CA GLY A 73 -1.81 -1.80 -1.76
C GLY A 73 -1.59 -1.87 -0.25
N HIS A 74 -0.34 -1.76 0.17
CA HIS A 74 0.05 -1.65 1.56
C HIS A 74 0.27 -0.18 1.94
N SER A 75 -0.24 0.27 3.10
CA SER A 75 0.06 1.61 3.63
C SER A 75 -0.25 2.72 2.61
N ARG A 76 0.72 3.60 2.29
CA ARG A 76 0.63 4.60 1.21
C ARG A 76 0.25 3.98 -0.15
N GLY A 77 0.58 2.72 -0.38
CA GLY A 77 0.16 2.00 -1.59
C GLY A 77 -1.35 2.04 -1.84
N GLY A 78 -2.16 2.26 -0.79
CA GLY A 78 -3.61 2.40 -0.91
C GLY A 78 -4.05 3.57 -1.80
N VAL A 79 -3.44 4.75 -1.67
CA VAL A 79 -3.76 5.89 -2.57
C VAL A 79 -3.30 5.61 -4.01
N VAL A 80 -2.18 4.88 -4.19
CA VAL A 80 -1.70 4.50 -5.52
C VAL A 80 -2.67 3.54 -6.19
N ILE A 81 -3.12 2.48 -5.50
CA ILE A 81 -4.07 1.53 -6.09
C ILE A 81 -5.43 2.15 -6.35
N SER A 82 -5.87 3.13 -5.53
CA SER A 82 -7.09 3.90 -5.79
C SER A 82 -7.00 4.65 -7.12
N GLN A 83 -5.91 5.39 -7.33
CA GLN A 83 -5.70 6.13 -8.59
C GLN A 83 -5.47 5.19 -9.78
N THR A 84 -4.84 4.02 -9.57
CA THR A 84 -4.71 2.99 -10.62
C THR A 84 -6.06 2.42 -11.00
N ALA A 85 -6.93 2.15 -10.01
CA ALA A 85 -8.30 1.67 -10.26
C ALA A 85 -9.14 2.68 -11.05
N GLU A 86 -8.89 3.98 -10.90
CA GLU A 86 -9.48 5.00 -11.78
C GLU A 86 -9.01 4.85 -13.23
N LEU A 87 -7.74 4.46 -13.47
CA LEU A 87 -7.19 4.33 -14.84
C LEU A 87 -7.66 3.06 -15.55
N VAL A 88 -7.68 1.91 -14.87
CA VAL A 88 -7.91 0.59 -15.47
C VAL A 88 -8.94 -0.26 -14.71
N PRO A 89 -10.16 0.27 -14.41
CA PRO A 89 -11.13 -0.39 -13.54
C PRO A 89 -11.56 -1.77 -14.05
N ASP A 90 -11.65 -1.97 -15.38
CA ASP A 90 -12.06 -3.23 -16.00
C ASP A 90 -11.02 -4.35 -15.89
N ARG A 91 -9.80 -3.98 -15.46
CA ARG A 91 -8.67 -4.90 -15.29
C ARG A 91 -8.51 -5.37 -13.85
N ILE A 92 -9.34 -4.88 -12.92
CA ILE A 92 -9.21 -5.15 -11.48
C ILE A 92 -10.47 -5.86 -11.00
N ARG A 93 -10.31 -7.11 -10.55
CA ARG A 93 -11.39 -7.91 -9.92
C ARG A 93 -11.68 -7.44 -8.50
N LEU A 94 -10.63 -7.10 -7.76
CA LEU A 94 -10.70 -6.66 -6.37
C LEU A 94 -9.50 -5.77 -6.04
N SER A 95 -9.73 -4.61 -5.43
CA SER A 95 -8.69 -3.81 -4.78
C SER A 95 -8.63 -4.18 -3.30
N VAL A 96 -7.45 -4.56 -2.81
CA VAL A 96 -7.21 -4.95 -1.42
C VAL A 96 -6.32 -3.91 -0.73
N TYR A 97 -6.84 -3.31 0.32
CA TYR A 97 -6.18 -2.32 1.17
C TYR A 97 -5.60 -3.04 2.39
N LEU A 98 -4.31 -3.35 2.39
CA LEU A 98 -3.61 -4.00 3.49
C LEU A 98 -3.08 -2.94 4.46
N THR A 99 -3.79 -2.71 5.57
CA THR A 99 -3.54 -1.60 6.52
C THR A 99 -3.17 -0.31 5.79
N ALA A 100 -3.94 0.03 4.77
CA ALA A 100 -3.58 1.03 3.77
C ALA A 100 -4.41 2.30 3.89
N ILE A 101 -3.86 3.39 3.36
CA ILE A 101 -4.55 4.68 3.27
C ILE A 101 -5.67 4.59 2.23
N LEU A 102 -6.90 4.81 2.69
CA LEU A 102 -8.12 4.74 1.89
C LEU A 102 -8.85 6.08 1.99
N MET A 103 -8.77 6.90 0.93
CA MET A 103 -9.26 8.27 0.91
C MET A 103 -10.27 8.49 -0.21
N GLN A 104 -11.11 9.52 -0.04
CA GLN A 104 -12.12 9.90 -1.00
C GLN A 104 -11.55 10.76 -2.13
N ASN A 105 -12.34 10.96 -3.18
CA ASN A 105 -12.00 11.89 -4.26
C ASN A 105 -11.69 13.30 -3.74
N GLY A 106 -10.61 13.90 -4.21
CA GLY A 106 -10.16 15.23 -3.82
C GLY A 106 -9.32 15.28 -2.54
N GLU A 107 -9.14 14.16 -1.84
CA GLU A 107 -8.30 14.05 -0.64
C GLU A 107 -6.95 13.43 -0.96
N SER A 108 -5.94 13.80 -0.21
CA SER A 108 -4.58 13.24 -0.26
C SER A 108 -4.35 12.22 0.86
N GLY A 109 -3.24 11.49 0.80
CA GLY A 109 -2.84 10.56 1.86
C GLY A 109 -2.63 11.23 3.21
N LEU A 110 -2.12 12.48 3.22
CA LEU A 110 -1.91 13.24 4.46
C LEU A 110 -3.22 13.66 5.14
N ASP A 111 -4.30 13.85 4.38
CA ASP A 111 -5.60 14.23 4.94
C ASP A 111 -6.17 13.14 5.87
N SER A 112 -5.67 11.90 5.77
CA SER A 112 -6.05 10.82 6.68
C SER A 112 -5.81 11.16 8.15
N ALA A 113 -4.77 11.92 8.46
CA ALA A 113 -4.47 12.35 9.84
C ALA A 113 -5.59 13.20 10.47
N ASN A 114 -6.45 13.82 9.67
CA ASN A 114 -7.59 14.62 10.14
C ASN A 114 -8.81 13.77 10.51
N LEU A 115 -8.79 12.47 10.29
CA LEU A 115 -9.95 11.58 10.49
C LEU A 115 -10.10 11.08 11.92
N VAL A 116 -9.06 11.22 12.73
CA VAL A 116 -9.05 10.81 14.13
C VAL A 116 -8.44 11.89 15.00
N PRO A 117 -8.75 11.93 16.32
CA PRO A 117 -8.10 12.85 17.25
C PRO A 117 -6.58 12.67 17.25
N PRO A 118 -5.80 13.73 17.51
CA PRO A 118 -4.33 13.66 17.48
C PRO A 118 -3.72 12.60 18.42
N ASP A 119 -4.35 12.34 19.56
CA ASP A 119 -3.94 11.32 20.53
C ASP A 119 -4.17 9.86 20.04
N ALA A 120 -4.98 9.68 19.00
CA ALA A 120 -5.13 8.39 18.32
C ALA A 120 -4.05 8.15 17.25
N LEU A 121 -3.19 9.12 17.00
CA LEU A 121 -2.04 9.02 16.10
C LEU A 121 -0.75 8.98 16.89
N ARG A 122 0.24 8.23 16.40
CA ARG A 122 1.61 8.36 16.91
C ARG A 122 2.24 9.61 16.31
N GLU A 123 2.90 10.39 17.13
CA GLU A 123 3.68 11.54 16.68
C GLU A 123 4.75 11.06 15.70
N ARG A 124 4.81 11.70 14.54
CA ARG A 124 5.78 11.39 13.49
C ARG A 124 6.50 12.66 13.10
N ASN A 125 7.79 12.62 13.25
CA ASN A 125 8.67 13.66 12.74
C ASN A 125 9.00 13.31 11.28
N TYR A 126 8.53 14.13 10.35
CA TYR A 126 8.94 14.04 8.95
C TYR A 126 10.06 15.04 8.69
N GLU A 127 11.13 14.57 8.10
CA GLU A 127 12.24 15.40 7.67
C GLU A 127 12.34 15.36 6.15
N LEU A 128 12.28 16.53 5.51
CA LEU A 128 12.45 16.63 4.06
C LEU A 128 13.92 16.46 3.68
N THR A 129 14.14 15.93 2.46
CA THR A 129 15.45 16.02 1.79
C THR A 129 15.81 17.47 1.51
N ASP A 130 17.10 17.75 1.29
CA ASP A 130 17.59 19.12 1.11
C ASP A 130 16.99 19.82 -0.13
N ASP A 131 16.60 19.03 -1.13
CA ASP A 131 15.89 19.52 -2.33
C ASP A 131 14.36 19.63 -2.14
N GLY A 132 13.84 19.23 -1.00
CA GLY A 132 12.42 19.26 -0.66
C GLY A 132 11.52 18.30 -1.45
N LEU A 133 12.11 17.36 -2.21
CA LEU A 133 11.35 16.46 -3.08
C LEU A 133 10.85 15.20 -2.38
N ALA A 134 11.46 14.82 -1.25
CA ALA A 134 11.11 13.59 -0.55
C ALA A 134 11.19 13.75 0.98
N PHE A 135 10.54 12.82 1.68
CA PHE A 135 10.72 12.62 3.12
C PHE A 135 11.84 11.62 3.36
N LYS A 136 12.79 11.97 4.24
CA LYS A 136 13.90 11.09 4.63
C LYS A 136 13.37 9.86 5.35
N VAL A 137 14.11 8.76 5.24
CA VAL A 137 13.93 7.61 6.13
C VAL A 137 14.40 8.00 7.52
N ILE A 138 13.52 7.88 8.51
CA ILE A 138 13.86 8.12 9.91
C ILE A 138 14.05 6.76 10.59
N PRO A 139 15.18 6.50 11.28
CA PRO A 139 15.44 5.22 11.95
C PRO A 139 14.35 4.80 12.96
N ASP A 140 13.64 5.76 13.56
CA ASP A 140 12.50 5.53 14.45
C ASP A 140 11.24 4.95 13.77
N ASN A 141 11.30 4.68 12.48
CA ASN A 141 10.29 3.85 11.78
C ASN A 141 10.25 2.39 12.28
N ALA A 142 11.05 2.06 13.29
CA ALA A 142 10.94 0.81 14.05
C ALA A 142 9.51 0.54 14.59
N LEU A 143 8.70 1.57 14.82
CA LEU A 143 7.27 1.43 15.17
C LEU A 143 6.47 0.67 14.11
N SER A 144 6.87 0.77 12.85
CA SER A 144 6.22 0.04 11.75
C SER A 144 6.55 -1.46 11.75
N TYR A 145 7.62 -1.87 12.44
CA TYR A 145 8.15 -3.23 12.49
C TYR A 145 8.16 -3.82 13.91
N GLY A 146 7.28 -3.37 14.78
CA GLY A 146 7.28 -3.71 16.21
C GLY A 146 7.17 -5.19 16.54
N ARG A 147 6.73 -6.02 15.59
CA ARG A 147 6.59 -7.48 15.72
C ARG A 147 7.48 -8.27 14.76
N SER A 148 8.29 -7.59 13.96
CA SER A 148 9.23 -8.25 13.06
C SER A 148 10.51 -8.67 13.76
N PRO A 149 11.15 -9.79 13.37
CA PRO A 149 12.46 -10.18 13.87
C PRO A 149 13.50 -9.07 13.63
N PRO A 150 14.38 -8.76 14.61
CA PRO A 150 15.32 -7.64 14.50
C PRO A 150 16.21 -7.67 13.25
N GLU A 151 16.64 -8.85 12.83
CA GLU A 151 17.47 -9.05 11.64
C GLU A 151 16.71 -8.70 10.35
N LEU A 152 15.39 -8.90 10.33
CA LEU A 152 14.55 -8.51 9.19
C LEU A 152 14.27 -7.00 9.20
N VAL A 153 14.17 -6.38 10.38
CA VAL A 153 14.06 -4.93 10.52
C VAL A 153 15.32 -4.24 9.99
N GLU A 154 16.51 -4.69 10.42
CA GLU A 154 17.79 -4.17 9.92
C GLU A 154 17.89 -4.27 8.41
N ARG A 155 17.52 -5.43 7.86
CA ARG A 155 17.48 -5.66 6.41
C ARG A 155 16.51 -4.69 5.70
N ALA A 156 15.30 -4.52 6.22
CA ALA A 156 14.31 -3.60 5.64
C ALA A 156 14.83 -2.16 5.64
N LEU A 157 15.35 -1.68 6.77
CA LEU A 157 15.90 -0.32 6.89
C LEU A 157 17.04 -0.06 5.89
N ALA A 158 17.89 -1.06 5.63
CA ALA A 158 18.97 -0.95 4.66
C ALA A 158 18.50 -0.82 3.19
N HIS A 159 17.27 -1.23 2.89
CA HIS A 159 16.68 -1.16 1.54
C HIS A 159 15.73 0.02 1.33
N MET A 160 15.36 0.73 2.40
CA MET A 160 14.45 1.87 2.30
C MET A 160 15.06 3.00 1.49
N THR A 161 14.21 3.67 0.71
CA THR A 161 14.55 4.87 -0.07
C THR A 161 13.73 6.05 0.42
N PRO A 162 14.17 7.31 0.23
CA PRO A 162 13.36 8.48 0.55
C PRO A 162 11.99 8.42 -0.14
N GLU A 163 10.93 8.75 0.58
CA GLU A 163 9.56 8.76 0.06
C GLU A 163 9.28 10.07 -0.67
N PRO A 164 8.99 10.07 -1.97
CA PRO A 164 8.60 11.28 -2.70
C PRO A 164 7.37 11.94 -2.08
N ASN A 165 7.45 13.24 -1.82
CA ASN A 165 6.38 13.99 -1.16
C ASN A 165 5.04 13.90 -1.93
N PHE A 166 5.09 13.91 -3.27
CA PHE A 166 3.88 13.81 -4.09
C PHE A 166 3.06 12.54 -3.82
N GLY A 167 3.69 11.46 -3.33
CA GLY A 167 3.01 10.19 -3.00
C GLY A 167 2.00 10.32 -1.86
N LEU A 168 2.19 11.32 -1.00
CA LEU A 168 1.32 11.57 0.17
C LEU A 168 0.49 12.85 0.04
N VAL A 169 1.00 13.88 -0.67
CA VAL A 169 0.33 15.19 -0.71
C VAL A 169 -0.58 15.40 -1.91
N THR A 170 -0.50 14.55 -2.94
CA THR A 170 -1.33 14.73 -4.14
C THR A 170 -2.76 14.28 -3.90
N PRO A 171 -3.77 15.14 -4.10
CA PRO A 171 -5.16 14.73 -4.01
C PRO A 171 -5.53 13.69 -5.06
N LEU A 172 -6.36 12.72 -4.67
CA LEU A 172 -6.92 11.72 -5.57
C LEU A 172 -7.94 12.34 -6.55
N ALA A 173 -7.93 11.84 -7.77
CA ALA A 173 -8.91 12.19 -8.80
C ALA A 173 -9.70 10.93 -9.18
N LEU A 174 -10.79 10.66 -8.46
CA LEU A 174 -11.57 9.44 -8.53
C LEU A 174 -13.01 9.73 -8.99
N THR A 175 -13.60 8.81 -9.74
CA THR A 175 -14.99 8.90 -10.19
C THR A 175 -15.81 7.69 -9.79
N ALA A 176 -17.11 7.89 -9.57
CA ALA A 176 -18.03 6.79 -9.28
C ALA A 176 -18.14 5.78 -10.44
N GLY A 177 -17.98 6.23 -11.68
CA GLY A 177 -18.08 5.40 -12.89
C GLY A 177 -16.86 4.55 -13.18
N ARG A 178 -15.73 4.79 -12.51
CA ARG A 178 -14.46 4.06 -12.70
C ARG A 178 -13.99 3.43 -11.40
N TYR A 179 -13.26 4.15 -10.55
CA TYR A 179 -12.85 3.67 -9.23
C TYR A 179 -14.05 3.14 -8.41
N GLY A 180 -15.16 3.90 -8.40
CA GLY A 180 -16.33 3.58 -7.56
C GLY A 180 -17.01 2.25 -7.88
N ARG A 181 -16.79 1.65 -9.06
CA ARG A 181 -17.34 0.35 -9.44
C ARG A 181 -16.40 -0.83 -9.18
N VAL A 182 -15.15 -0.57 -8.80
CA VAL A 182 -14.21 -1.63 -8.43
C VAL A 182 -14.51 -2.11 -7.01
N ARG A 183 -14.70 -3.42 -6.86
CA ARG A 183 -14.89 -4.06 -5.56
C ARG A 183 -13.67 -3.82 -4.66
N ARG A 184 -13.90 -3.61 -3.37
CA ARG A 184 -12.85 -3.31 -2.40
C ARG A 184 -12.91 -4.24 -1.20
N ALA A 185 -11.72 -4.67 -0.75
CA ALA A 185 -11.52 -5.35 0.52
C ALA A 185 -10.51 -4.55 1.37
N TYR A 186 -10.69 -4.60 2.69
CA TYR A 186 -9.73 -4.06 3.64
C TYR A 186 -9.21 -5.16 4.56
N VAL A 187 -7.90 -5.19 4.77
CA VAL A 187 -7.25 -6.09 5.73
C VAL A 187 -6.68 -5.23 6.85
N GLU A 188 -7.35 -5.28 8.01
CA GLU A 188 -6.93 -4.57 9.22
C GLU A 188 -5.71 -5.24 9.85
N CYS A 189 -4.70 -4.46 10.25
CA CYS A 189 -3.64 -4.90 11.16
C CYS A 189 -3.94 -4.37 12.55
N LEU A 190 -4.28 -5.28 13.48
CA LEU A 190 -4.90 -4.91 14.76
C LEU A 190 -3.94 -4.22 15.74
N ALA A 191 -2.64 -4.47 15.60
CA ALA A 191 -1.59 -3.86 16.42
C ALA A 191 -0.75 -2.85 15.63
N ASP A 192 -1.30 -2.28 14.57
CA ASP A 192 -0.64 -1.24 13.78
C ASP A 192 -0.57 0.08 14.55
N GLU A 193 0.64 0.56 14.80
CA GLU A 193 0.90 1.84 15.45
C GLU A 193 1.20 2.97 14.44
N THR A 194 1.20 2.64 13.14
CA THR A 194 1.47 3.55 12.02
C THR A 194 0.18 4.08 11.41
N VAL A 195 -0.62 3.19 10.86
CA VAL A 195 -1.99 3.45 10.47
C VAL A 195 -2.86 2.79 11.53
N THR A 196 -3.05 3.49 12.65
CA THR A 196 -3.66 2.93 13.85
C THR A 196 -5.05 2.34 13.56
N LEU A 197 -5.46 1.32 14.32
CA LEU A 197 -6.75 0.68 14.11
C LEU A 197 -7.94 1.67 14.12
N PRO A 198 -7.99 2.69 14.99
CA PRO A 198 -9.00 3.75 14.88
C PRO A 198 -8.97 4.48 13.55
N LEU A 199 -7.77 4.77 13.00
CA LEU A 199 -7.64 5.42 11.69
C LEU A 199 -8.08 4.50 10.55
N GLN A 200 -7.69 3.22 10.56
CA GLN A 200 -8.14 2.23 9.57
C GLN A 200 -9.68 2.20 9.52
N ARG A 201 -10.35 2.16 10.66
CA ARG A 201 -11.81 2.11 10.76
C ARG A 201 -12.49 3.43 10.42
N ALA A 202 -11.87 4.57 10.74
CA ALA A 202 -12.37 5.88 10.33
C ALA A 202 -12.39 6.03 8.80
N MET A 203 -11.34 5.58 8.11
CA MET A 203 -11.28 5.56 6.65
C MET A 203 -12.36 4.65 6.06
N GLN A 204 -12.52 3.43 6.57
CA GLN A 204 -13.54 2.47 6.13
C GLN A 204 -14.97 2.95 6.35
N THR A 205 -15.22 3.75 7.39
CA THR A 205 -16.54 4.35 7.63
C THR A 205 -16.92 5.35 6.53
N ARG A 206 -15.94 6.06 5.99
CA ARG A 206 -16.14 7.06 4.93
C ARG A 206 -16.11 6.46 3.53
N GLU A 207 -15.28 5.45 3.33
CA GLU A 207 -15.11 4.73 2.06
C GLU A 207 -15.27 3.23 2.31
N PRO A 208 -16.51 2.70 2.37
CA PRO A 208 -16.77 1.32 2.76
C PRO A 208 -16.15 0.30 1.81
N CYS A 209 -15.58 -0.76 2.39
CA CYS A 209 -15.12 -1.93 1.69
C CYS A 209 -16.16 -3.07 1.84
N GLU A 210 -16.37 -3.82 0.75
CA GLU A 210 -17.32 -4.94 0.72
C GLU A 210 -16.91 -6.08 1.65
N ILE A 211 -15.60 -6.30 1.76
CA ILE A 211 -15.01 -7.38 2.56
C ILE A 211 -14.00 -6.76 3.52
N VAL A 212 -14.08 -7.15 4.80
CA VAL A 212 -13.11 -6.76 5.82
C VAL A 212 -12.54 -8.02 6.47
N ARG A 213 -11.21 -8.06 6.61
CA ARG A 213 -10.48 -9.10 7.32
C ARG A 213 -9.51 -8.45 8.29
N ALA A 214 -8.98 -9.22 9.23
CA ALA A 214 -8.03 -8.72 10.22
C ALA A 214 -6.89 -9.71 10.43
N ILE A 215 -5.70 -9.16 10.68
CA ILE A 215 -4.49 -9.89 11.07
C ILE A 215 -3.98 -9.30 12.39
N GLU A 216 -3.66 -10.14 13.36
CA GLU A 216 -3.10 -9.73 14.66
C GLU A 216 -1.60 -9.43 14.52
N THR A 217 -1.28 -8.29 13.89
CA THR A 217 0.11 -7.90 13.61
C THR A 217 0.27 -6.37 13.53
N ASP A 218 1.52 -5.93 13.33
CA ASP A 218 1.94 -4.53 13.18
C ASP A 218 1.73 -3.96 11.77
N HIS A 219 2.30 -2.77 11.51
CA HIS A 219 2.16 -2.07 10.24
C HIS A 219 2.83 -2.76 9.05
N CYS A 220 3.90 -3.55 9.27
CA CYS A 220 4.62 -4.24 8.21
C CYS A 220 4.32 -5.75 8.18
N PRO A 221 3.07 -6.15 7.91
CA PRO A 221 2.62 -7.53 8.00
C PRO A 221 3.35 -8.46 7.01
N THR A 222 3.93 -7.90 5.95
CA THR A 222 4.73 -8.65 4.97
C THR A 222 6.02 -9.21 5.56
N TYR A 223 6.49 -8.65 6.69
CA TYR A 223 7.67 -9.08 7.44
C TYR A 223 7.30 -9.78 8.75
N SER A 224 6.34 -9.24 9.49
CA SER A 224 5.95 -9.78 10.81
C SER A 224 5.03 -11.00 10.72
N ALA A 225 4.21 -11.11 9.67
CA ALA A 225 3.21 -12.16 9.52
C ALA A 225 2.97 -12.57 8.05
N PRO A 226 4.00 -12.87 7.24
CA PRO A 226 3.85 -13.11 5.80
C PRO A 226 2.91 -14.28 5.47
N ALA A 227 2.90 -15.32 6.30
CA ALA A 227 2.00 -16.46 6.13
C ALA A 227 0.53 -16.07 6.33
N ALA A 228 0.23 -15.19 7.32
CA ALA A 228 -1.12 -14.70 7.54
C ALA A 228 -1.56 -13.77 6.39
N VAL A 229 -0.67 -12.92 5.87
CA VAL A 229 -0.95 -12.10 4.68
C VAL A 229 -1.28 -12.98 3.49
N ALA A 230 -0.45 -13.98 3.19
CA ALA A 230 -0.67 -14.89 2.06
C ALA A 230 -2.00 -15.65 2.21
N ALA A 231 -2.32 -16.15 3.40
CA ALA A 231 -3.57 -16.86 3.66
C ALA A 231 -4.82 -15.99 3.47
N VAL A 232 -4.78 -14.74 3.94
CA VAL A 232 -5.89 -13.79 3.74
C VAL A 232 -6.03 -13.42 2.26
N LEU A 233 -4.93 -13.21 1.55
CA LEU A 233 -4.97 -12.91 0.11
C LEU A 233 -5.49 -14.10 -0.71
N ASP A 234 -5.12 -15.35 -0.35
CA ASP A 234 -5.65 -16.58 -0.96
C ASP A 234 -7.17 -16.70 -0.75
N GLU A 235 -7.65 -16.47 0.48
CA GLU A 235 -9.08 -16.42 0.77
C GLU A 235 -9.80 -15.38 -0.08
N LEU A 236 -9.27 -14.15 -0.14
CA LEU A 236 -9.84 -13.06 -0.94
C LEU A 236 -9.86 -13.38 -2.43
N ALA A 237 -8.89 -14.15 -2.93
CA ALA A 237 -8.87 -14.62 -4.32
C ALA A 237 -10.05 -15.54 -4.66
N GLY A 238 -10.53 -16.29 -3.68
CA GLY A 238 -11.74 -17.13 -3.83
C GLY A 238 -13.07 -16.34 -3.83
N LEU A 239 -13.04 -15.09 -3.35
CA LEU A 239 -14.21 -14.19 -3.25
C LEU A 239 -14.25 -13.12 -4.34
N ALA A 240 -13.15 -12.95 -5.11
CA ALA A 240 -12.94 -11.89 -6.10
C ALA A 240 -13.66 -12.15 -7.43
#